data_2e7f7500b34cb5b98e26bc197bf1c6c2
#
_entry.id   2e7f7500b34cb5b98e26bc197bf1c6c2
#
_cell.length_a   1.000
_cell.length_b   1.000
_cell.length_c   1.000
_cell.angle_alpha   90.00
_cell.angle_beta   90.00
_cell.angle_gamma   90.00
#
_symmetry.space_group_name_H-M   'P 1'
#
loop_
_entity.id
_entity.type
_entity.pdbx_description
1 polymer ?
#
loop_
_entity_poly.entity_id
_entity_poly.type
_entity_poly.pdbx_seq_one_letter_code
_entity_poly.pdbx_strand_id
1 'polypeptide(L)'
;MSNINKSPILIFGASGAIGSSAAHILKKNKHNLLLSNSKNNKDIKNLSEKLKSPYFSFNFDKKLSKKHLVNKIEKHTSSLQGIIISIAKPFPNKLIQNTEDYIFEEQINIHLLSLHKIIRSCLPLLERAKNFCTPRIIYISSEYLIGSPPVKIAPYIAAKSASTSYIKILAKELIKKDIRVFILSPGMIKSNLTSNIPEEFFKQIEQNMPEKKLTSTKEISNIINAIYKGYLDASYGNEIQVSKAERR
;
A
#
# COMPACT_ATOMS: atom_id res chain seq x y z
N MET A 1 5.28 -24.33 20.03
CA MET A 1 4.53 -23.15 19.53
C MET A 1 5.35 -22.50 18.43
N SER A 2 4.76 -22.47 17.25
CA SER A 2 5.41 -22.33 15.96
C SER A 2 6.12 -21.00 15.71
N ASN A 3 7.21 -21.04 14.94
CA ASN A 3 7.98 -19.88 14.42
C ASN A 3 7.15 -18.86 13.60
N ILE A 4 5.87 -19.13 13.32
CA ILE A 4 4.92 -18.24 12.63
C ILE A 4 4.81 -16.88 13.33
N ASN A 5 4.91 -16.85 14.67
CA ASN A 5 4.85 -15.63 15.45
C ASN A 5 6.11 -14.74 15.37
N LYS A 6 7.17 -15.17 14.66
CA LYS A 6 8.43 -14.40 14.57
C LYS A 6 8.53 -13.54 13.32
N SER A 7 7.89 -13.94 12.20
CA SER A 7 7.96 -13.19 10.94
C SER A 7 6.93 -12.06 10.91
N PRO A 8 7.31 -10.79 10.88
CA PRO A 8 6.37 -9.67 10.87
C PRO A 8 5.77 -9.44 9.49
N ILE A 9 4.65 -8.70 9.48
CA ILE A 9 4.11 -8.02 8.30
C ILE A 9 4.79 -6.65 8.23
N LEU A 10 5.48 -6.36 7.13
CA LEU A 10 6.09 -5.06 6.89
C LEU A 10 5.11 -4.12 6.18
N ILE A 11 4.83 -2.98 6.77
CA ILE A 11 3.90 -1.98 6.22
C ILE A 11 4.71 -0.76 5.75
N PHE A 12 4.79 -0.56 4.43
CA PHE A 12 5.32 0.66 3.83
C PHE A 12 4.23 1.73 3.76
N GLY A 13 4.54 2.95 4.18
CA GLY A 13 3.56 4.02 4.35
C GLY A 13 2.70 3.84 5.62
N ALA A 14 3.29 3.28 6.67
CA ALA A 14 2.59 2.88 7.89
C ALA A 14 1.91 4.04 8.64
N SER A 15 2.41 5.29 8.56
CA SER A 15 1.79 6.45 9.17
C SER A 15 0.70 7.11 8.30
N GLY A 16 0.52 6.66 7.05
CA GLY A 16 -0.58 7.09 6.18
C GLY A 16 -1.93 6.55 6.65
N ALA A 17 -3.03 7.12 6.14
CA ALA A 17 -4.39 6.78 6.57
C ALA A 17 -4.70 5.27 6.47
N ILE A 18 -4.43 4.64 5.32
CA ILE A 18 -4.66 3.20 5.12
C ILE A 18 -3.63 2.38 5.91
N GLY A 19 -2.34 2.74 5.84
CA GLY A 19 -1.27 2.01 6.51
C GLY A 19 -1.44 1.95 8.03
N SER A 20 -1.80 3.08 8.65
CA SER A 20 -2.06 3.15 10.09
C SER A 20 -3.30 2.35 10.50
N SER A 21 -4.39 2.46 9.74
CA SER A 21 -5.60 1.67 9.98
C SER A 21 -5.33 0.16 9.86
N ALA A 22 -4.58 -0.26 8.83
CA ALA A 22 -4.16 -1.65 8.66
C ALA A 22 -3.27 -2.12 9.83
N ALA A 23 -2.32 -1.30 10.26
CA ALA A 23 -1.46 -1.62 11.40
C ALA A 23 -2.27 -1.89 12.69
N HIS A 24 -3.26 -1.05 12.97
CA HIS A 24 -4.13 -1.23 14.15
C HIS A 24 -4.92 -2.54 14.10
N ILE A 25 -5.58 -2.84 12.98
CA ILE A 25 -6.40 -4.05 12.88
C ILE A 25 -5.56 -5.34 12.90
N LEU A 26 -4.41 -5.33 12.22
CA LEU A 26 -3.49 -6.48 12.23
C LEU A 26 -2.89 -6.71 13.61
N LYS A 27 -2.52 -5.65 14.33
CA LYS A 27 -2.02 -5.78 15.71
C LYS A 27 -3.08 -6.32 16.65
N LYS A 28 -4.35 -5.85 16.52
CA LYS A 28 -5.49 -6.40 17.28
C LYS A 28 -5.68 -7.89 17.01
N ASN A 29 -5.38 -8.36 15.80
CA ASN A 29 -5.43 -9.78 15.42
C ASN A 29 -4.10 -10.52 15.70
N LYS A 30 -3.25 -9.99 16.59
CA LYS A 30 -2.03 -10.61 17.12
C LYS A 30 -0.91 -10.84 16.08
N HIS A 31 -0.92 -10.12 14.95
CA HIS A 31 0.20 -10.13 14.03
C HIS A 31 1.38 -9.31 14.56
N ASN A 32 2.59 -9.80 14.33
CA ASN A 32 3.80 -9.00 14.50
C ASN A 32 3.93 -8.03 13.33
N LEU A 33 4.31 -6.79 13.61
CA LEU A 33 4.44 -5.75 12.61
C LEU A 33 5.83 -5.16 12.62
N LEU A 34 6.30 -4.82 11.42
CA LEU A 34 7.42 -3.93 11.19
C LEU A 34 6.89 -2.73 10.38
N LEU A 35 7.09 -1.53 10.89
CA LEU A 35 6.51 -0.33 10.30
C LEU A 35 7.58 0.42 9.49
N SER A 36 7.21 0.97 8.33
CA SER A 36 8.12 1.82 7.56
C SER A 36 7.41 3.07 7.06
N ASN A 37 8.13 4.20 7.16
CA ASN A 37 7.70 5.48 6.63
C ASN A 37 8.85 6.20 5.93
N SER A 38 8.55 7.16 5.04
CA SER A 38 9.58 7.94 4.35
C SER A 38 10.34 8.88 5.30
N LYS A 39 9.67 9.41 6.32
CA LYS A 39 10.23 10.33 7.30
C LYS A 39 10.19 9.75 8.71
N ASN A 40 11.20 10.05 9.51
CA ASN A 40 11.19 9.79 10.95
C ASN A 40 10.52 10.98 11.66
N ASN A 41 9.18 10.98 11.67
CA ASN A 41 8.37 12.05 12.26
C ASN A 41 7.59 11.55 13.48
N LYS A 42 6.86 12.47 14.14
CA LYS A 42 6.06 12.20 15.33
C LYS A 42 5.00 11.11 15.07
N ASP A 43 4.40 11.08 13.88
CA ASP A 43 3.31 10.14 13.57
C ASP A 43 3.75 8.70 13.60
N ILE A 44 4.92 8.38 12.98
CA ILE A 44 5.43 7.00 12.98
C ILE A 44 5.94 6.59 14.36
N LYS A 45 6.52 7.52 15.13
CA LYS A 45 6.95 7.25 16.50
C LYS A 45 5.76 6.91 17.40
N ASN A 46 4.73 7.76 17.41
CA ASN A 46 3.49 7.54 18.17
C ASN A 46 2.81 6.22 17.79
N LEU A 47 2.76 5.91 16.48
CA LEU A 47 2.19 4.64 16.00
C LEU A 47 3.00 3.43 16.51
N SER A 48 4.32 3.50 16.43
CA SER A 48 5.24 2.47 16.90
C SER A 48 5.07 2.20 18.40
N GLU A 49 5.02 3.25 19.23
CA GLU A 49 4.82 3.16 20.67
C GLU A 49 3.47 2.57 21.02
N LYS A 50 2.37 3.12 20.41
CA LYS A 50 1.00 2.63 20.63
C LYS A 50 0.82 1.17 20.28
N LEU A 51 1.43 0.71 19.20
CA LEU A 51 1.32 -0.68 18.74
C LEU A 51 2.41 -1.60 19.30
N LYS A 52 3.38 -1.07 20.04
CA LYS A 52 4.56 -1.82 20.50
C LYS A 52 5.19 -2.59 19.34
N SER A 53 5.47 -1.88 18.23
CA SER A 53 5.96 -2.47 16.98
C SER A 53 7.15 -1.67 16.46
N PRO A 54 8.27 -2.31 16.11
CA PRO A 54 9.45 -1.61 15.63
C PRO A 54 9.18 -0.89 14.32
N TYR A 55 9.95 0.16 14.06
CA TYR A 55 9.88 0.91 12.80
C TYR A 55 11.26 1.30 12.28
N PHE A 56 11.31 1.62 11.01
CA PHE A 56 12.47 2.28 10.37
C PHE A 56 12.00 3.30 9.33
N SER A 57 12.85 4.30 9.06
CA SER A 57 12.61 5.27 8.00
C SER A 57 13.38 4.91 6.74
N PHE A 58 12.72 4.99 5.58
CA PHE A 58 13.32 4.80 4.29
C PHE A 58 12.72 5.75 3.26
N ASN A 59 13.53 6.72 2.82
CA ASN A 59 13.09 7.70 1.84
C ASN A 59 13.39 7.22 0.42
N PHE A 60 12.35 6.96 -0.37
CA PHE A 60 12.45 6.52 -1.76
C PHE A 60 12.82 7.64 -2.74
N ASP A 61 12.71 8.91 -2.36
CA ASP A 61 13.13 10.04 -3.18
C ASP A 61 14.67 10.10 -3.32
N LYS A 62 15.38 9.48 -2.39
CA LYS A 62 16.86 9.38 -2.46
C LYS A 62 17.26 8.17 -3.30
N LYS A 63 18.38 8.31 -4.05
CA LYS A 63 19.00 7.20 -4.82
C LYS A 63 19.64 6.15 -3.88
N LEU A 64 18.83 5.55 -3.01
CA LEU A 64 19.31 4.50 -2.11
C LEU A 64 19.26 3.13 -2.79
N SER A 65 20.28 2.33 -2.57
CA SER A 65 20.38 1.00 -3.18
C SER A 65 19.41 -0.02 -2.56
N LYS A 66 19.13 -1.08 -3.30
CA LYS A 66 18.43 -2.27 -2.77
C LYS A 66 19.07 -2.78 -1.48
N LYS A 67 20.41 -2.89 -1.44
CA LYS A 67 21.18 -3.36 -0.29
C LYS A 67 20.90 -2.52 0.97
N HIS A 68 20.74 -1.21 0.81
CA HIS A 68 20.42 -0.33 1.94
C HIS A 68 19.03 -0.62 2.55
N LEU A 69 18.00 -0.89 1.73
CA LEU A 69 16.69 -1.27 2.23
C LEU A 69 16.71 -2.64 2.91
N VAL A 70 17.35 -3.63 2.29
CA VAL A 70 17.51 -4.97 2.86
C VAL A 70 18.18 -4.90 4.23
N ASN A 71 19.31 -4.18 4.34
CA ASN A 71 20.03 -4.03 5.61
C ASN A 71 19.16 -3.39 6.71
N LYS A 72 18.29 -2.43 6.35
CA LYS A 72 17.36 -1.84 7.33
C LYS A 72 16.32 -2.84 7.81
N ILE A 73 15.80 -3.68 6.94
CA ILE A 73 14.81 -4.71 7.31
C ILE A 73 15.47 -5.80 8.15
N GLU A 74 16.66 -6.28 7.74
CA GLU A 74 17.37 -7.38 8.40
C GLU A 74 17.88 -7.04 9.80
N LYS A 75 17.97 -5.75 10.15
CA LYS A 75 18.18 -5.34 11.56
C LYS A 75 17.03 -5.73 12.50
N HIS A 76 15.84 -5.99 11.95
CA HIS A 76 14.64 -6.29 12.72
C HIS A 76 14.14 -7.73 12.54
N THR A 77 14.38 -8.35 11.38
CA THR A 77 13.88 -9.68 11.07
C THR A 77 14.64 -10.33 9.92
N SER A 78 14.73 -11.66 9.95
CA SER A 78 15.32 -12.47 8.87
C SER A 78 14.27 -12.95 7.84
N SER A 79 12.96 -12.81 8.13
CA SER A 79 11.88 -13.26 7.26
C SER A 79 10.65 -12.39 7.41
N LEU A 80 9.78 -12.37 6.38
CA LEU A 80 8.55 -11.57 6.36
C LEU A 80 7.34 -12.45 6.06
N GLN A 81 6.32 -12.42 6.91
CA GLN A 81 5.02 -13.04 6.64
C GLN A 81 4.28 -12.34 5.50
N GLY A 82 4.56 -11.07 5.26
CA GLY A 82 4.00 -10.33 4.14
C GLY A 82 4.45 -8.88 4.12
N ILE A 83 4.06 -8.21 3.05
CA ILE A 83 4.26 -6.76 2.89
C ILE A 83 2.96 -6.09 2.47
N ILE A 84 2.73 -4.88 2.99
CA ILE A 84 1.66 -3.98 2.57
C ILE A 84 2.32 -2.73 2.01
N ILE A 85 1.98 -2.37 0.77
CA ILE A 85 2.57 -1.24 0.08
C ILE A 85 1.49 -0.17 -0.10
N SER A 86 1.50 0.82 0.81
CA SER A 86 0.55 1.93 0.90
C SER A 86 1.26 3.28 0.80
N ILE A 87 2.30 3.37 -0.04
CA ILE A 87 3.02 4.61 -0.29
C ILE A 87 2.35 5.41 -1.39
N ALA A 88 2.25 6.73 -1.19
CA ALA A 88 1.75 7.66 -2.19
C ALA A 88 2.27 9.08 -1.93
N LYS A 89 2.28 9.91 -2.98
CA LYS A 89 2.40 11.37 -2.89
C LYS A 89 1.05 12.02 -3.17
N PRO A 90 0.80 13.23 -2.66
CA PRO A 90 -0.41 14.00 -2.99
C PRO A 90 -0.65 14.12 -4.49
N PHE A 91 -1.92 14.27 -4.86
CA PHE A 91 -2.29 14.49 -6.25
C PHE A 91 -1.65 15.77 -6.78
N PRO A 92 -1.17 15.80 -8.04
CA PRO A 92 -0.60 17.00 -8.65
C PRO A 92 -1.59 18.17 -8.72
N ASN A 93 -2.88 17.87 -8.95
CA ASN A 93 -3.98 18.82 -9.12
C ASN A 93 -3.70 19.91 -10.19
N LYS A 94 -3.05 19.50 -11.29
CA LYS A 94 -2.69 20.36 -12.44
C LYS A 94 -3.18 19.75 -13.74
N LEU A 95 -3.64 20.60 -14.67
CA LEU A 95 -3.87 20.17 -16.04
C LEU A 95 -2.57 19.73 -16.70
N ILE A 96 -2.62 18.84 -17.68
CA ILE A 96 -1.42 18.30 -18.37
C ILE A 96 -0.52 19.40 -18.90
N GLN A 97 -1.11 20.39 -19.56
CA GLN A 97 -0.38 21.54 -20.12
C GLN A 97 0.38 22.39 -19.07
N ASN A 98 0.00 22.27 -17.79
CA ASN A 98 0.59 23.03 -16.68
C ASN A 98 1.35 22.11 -15.72
N THR A 99 1.62 20.84 -16.12
CA THR A 99 2.34 19.87 -15.31
C THR A 99 3.79 19.84 -15.73
N GLU A 100 4.67 20.29 -14.86
CA GLU A 100 6.11 20.26 -15.07
C GLU A 100 6.64 18.81 -15.04
N ASP A 101 7.67 18.54 -15.85
CA ASP A 101 8.24 17.19 -16.03
C ASP A 101 8.65 16.55 -14.70
N TYR A 102 9.27 17.33 -13.79
CA TYR A 102 9.68 16.82 -12.48
C TYR A 102 8.51 16.26 -11.64
N ILE A 103 7.29 16.81 -11.78
CA ILE A 103 6.09 16.31 -11.10
C ILE A 103 5.73 14.93 -11.64
N PHE A 104 5.83 14.75 -12.95
CA PHE A 104 5.59 13.46 -13.59
C PHE A 104 6.63 12.43 -13.14
N GLU A 105 7.91 12.79 -13.16
CA GLU A 105 9.02 11.95 -12.71
C GLU A 105 8.87 11.54 -11.25
N GLU A 106 8.47 12.46 -10.37
CA GLU A 106 8.22 12.15 -8.97
C GLU A 106 7.12 11.11 -8.76
N GLN A 107 6.02 11.19 -9.52
CA GLN A 107 4.94 10.20 -9.44
C GLN A 107 5.42 8.83 -9.94
N ILE A 108 6.15 8.78 -11.05
CA ILE A 108 6.76 7.54 -11.54
C ILE A 108 7.74 6.96 -10.51
N ASN A 109 8.60 7.79 -9.95
CA ASN A 109 9.60 7.34 -8.97
C ASN A 109 8.93 6.72 -7.72
N ILE A 110 7.94 7.42 -7.14
CA ILE A 110 7.33 6.94 -5.88
C ILE A 110 6.41 5.74 -6.11
N HIS A 111 5.63 5.71 -7.19
CA HIS A 111 4.66 4.65 -7.39
C HIS A 111 5.24 3.43 -8.09
N LEU A 112 6.09 3.59 -9.11
CA LEU A 112 6.60 2.49 -9.92
C LEU A 112 8.00 2.05 -9.51
N LEU A 113 8.98 2.96 -9.53
CA LEU A 113 10.39 2.58 -9.27
C LEU A 113 10.60 2.18 -7.80
N SER A 114 9.93 2.85 -6.87
CA SER A 114 9.99 2.47 -5.45
C SER A 114 9.29 1.13 -5.19
N LEU A 115 8.17 0.87 -5.85
CA LEU A 115 7.48 -0.42 -5.80
C LEU A 115 8.41 -1.55 -6.24
N HIS A 116 9.05 -1.41 -7.40
CA HIS A 116 10.03 -2.38 -7.91
C HIS A 116 11.18 -2.62 -6.91
N LYS A 117 11.71 -1.55 -6.33
CA LYS A 117 12.76 -1.62 -5.31
C LYS A 117 12.31 -2.36 -4.06
N ILE A 118 11.10 -2.08 -3.56
CA ILE A 118 10.49 -2.77 -2.41
C ILE A 118 10.37 -4.27 -2.70
N ILE A 119 9.74 -4.63 -3.82
CA ILE A 119 9.52 -6.03 -4.19
C ILE A 119 10.84 -6.78 -4.24
N ARG A 120 11.81 -6.30 -5.01
CA ARG A 120 13.13 -6.94 -5.12
C ARG A 120 13.89 -7.07 -3.80
N SER A 121 13.65 -6.16 -2.87
CA SER A 121 14.30 -6.21 -1.54
C SER A 121 13.61 -7.19 -0.61
N CYS A 122 12.29 -7.31 -0.68
CA CYS A 122 11.52 -8.12 0.24
C CYS A 122 11.35 -9.58 -0.23
N LEU A 123 11.47 -9.88 -1.52
CA LEU A 123 11.26 -11.23 -2.04
C LEU A 123 12.09 -12.31 -1.31
N PRO A 124 13.40 -12.17 -1.08
CA PRO A 124 14.16 -13.20 -0.36
C PRO A 124 13.68 -13.43 1.08
N LEU A 125 13.17 -12.37 1.74
CA LEU A 125 12.65 -12.45 3.11
C LEU A 125 11.26 -13.11 3.14
N LEU A 126 10.44 -12.89 2.12
CA LEU A 126 9.16 -13.58 1.94
C LEU A 126 9.39 -15.07 1.66
N GLU A 127 10.34 -15.40 0.79
CA GLU A 127 10.68 -16.79 0.48
C GLU A 127 11.15 -17.57 1.72
N ARG A 128 11.88 -16.94 2.65
CA ARG A 128 12.30 -17.56 3.91
C ARG A 128 11.12 -17.87 4.84
N ALA A 129 9.98 -17.18 4.72
CA ALA A 129 8.81 -17.42 5.55
C ALA A 129 7.92 -18.58 5.06
N LYS A 130 8.11 -19.09 3.86
CA LYS A 130 7.27 -20.13 3.22
C LYS A 130 7.12 -21.40 4.05
N ASN A 131 8.15 -21.80 4.77
CA ASN A 131 8.11 -22.98 5.63
C ASN A 131 7.16 -22.83 6.84
N PHE A 132 6.67 -21.62 7.11
CA PHE A 132 5.85 -21.31 8.28
C PHE A 132 4.47 -20.76 7.92
N CYS A 133 4.32 -20.12 6.77
CA CYS A 133 3.08 -19.51 6.31
C CYS A 133 3.10 -19.31 4.81
N THR A 134 1.95 -19.02 4.21
CA THR A 134 1.86 -18.51 2.84
C THR A 134 2.09 -16.99 2.86
N PRO A 135 3.24 -16.48 2.38
CA PRO A 135 3.51 -15.04 2.42
C PRO A 135 2.58 -14.26 1.49
N ARG A 136 2.27 -13.02 1.86
CA ARG A 136 1.34 -12.17 1.11
C ARG A 136 1.92 -10.81 0.77
N ILE A 137 1.68 -10.36 -0.44
CA ILE A 137 1.97 -9.00 -0.91
C ILE A 137 0.63 -8.32 -1.16
N ILE A 138 0.39 -7.19 -0.48
CA ILE A 138 -0.80 -6.37 -0.69
C ILE A 138 -0.36 -5.02 -1.23
N TYR A 139 -0.79 -4.70 -2.44
CA TYR A 139 -0.55 -3.42 -3.08
C TYR A 139 -1.83 -2.57 -3.06
N ILE A 140 -1.71 -1.34 -2.57
CA ILE A 140 -2.81 -0.39 -2.59
C ILE A 140 -2.74 0.39 -3.92
N SER A 141 -3.69 0.09 -4.79
CA SER A 141 -3.91 0.74 -6.09
C SER A 141 -4.89 1.91 -5.95
N SER A 142 -5.77 2.10 -6.91
CA SER A 142 -6.82 3.13 -6.90
C SER A 142 -7.95 2.73 -7.83
N GLU A 143 -9.19 2.93 -7.43
CA GLU A 143 -10.34 2.77 -8.32
C GLU A 143 -10.31 3.76 -9.49
N TYR A 144 -9.63 4.89 -9.34
CA TYR A 144 -9.49 5.89 -10.41
C TYR A 144 -8.76 5.38 -11.67
N LEU A 145 -8.21 4.17 -11.65
CA LEU A 145 -7.67 3.50 -12.84
C LEU A 145 -8.76 2.82 -13.69
N ILE A 146 -9.99 2.72 -13.18
CA ILE A 146 -11.10 2.03 -13.83
C ILE A 146 -12.07 3.08 -14.39
N GLY A 147 -12.51 2.87 -15.63
CA GLY A 147 -13.41 3.81 -16.31
C GLY A 147 -12.72 5.13 -16.68
N SER A 148 -13.40 6.27 -16.50
CA SER A 148 -12.89 7.60 -16.82
C SER A 148 -12.22 8.25 -15.62
N PRO A 149 -10.88 8.43 -15.62
CA PRO A 149 -10.18 9.08 -14.53
C PRO A 149 -10.57 10.56 -14.36
N PRO A 150 -10.48 11.12 -13.15
CA PRO A 150 -10.66 12.57 -12.97
C PRO A 150 -9.56 13.36 -13.69
N VAL A 151 -9.89 14.58 -14.09
CA VAL A 151 -8.91 15.53 -14.63
C VAL A 151 -7.89 15.97 -13.57
N LYS A 152 -6.78 16.59 -13.99
CA LYS A 152 -5.73 17.18 -13.15
C LYS A 152 -4.85 16.20 -12.35
N ILE A 153 -4.99 14.89 -12.55
CA ILE A 153 -4.20 13.86 -11.86
C ILE A 153 -3.47 12.92 -12.83
N ALA A 154 -3.22 13.34 -14.08
CA ALA A 154 -2.65 12.49 -15.12
C ALA A 154 -1.32 11.80 -14.71
N PRO A 155 -0.31 12.47 -14.10
CA PRO A 155 0.91 11.80 -13.67
C PRO A 155 0.68 10.69 -12.65
N TYR A 156 -0.25 10.91 -11.71
CA TYR A 156 -0.65 9.90 -10.72
C TYR A 156 -1.28 8.68 -11.39
N ILE A 157 -2.25 8.90 -12.30
CA ILE A 157 -2.93 7.82 -13.02
C ILE A 157 -1.94 7.01 -13.85
N ALA A 158 -1.06 7.67 -14.62
CA ALA A 158 -0.05 7.00 -15.43
C ALA A 158 0.86 6.11 -14.58
N ALA A 159 1.38 6.64 -13.48
CA ALA A 159 2.27 5.92 -12.57
C ALA A 159 1.57 4.74 -11.88
N LYS A 160 0.33 4.93 -11.42
CA LYS A 160 -0.47 3.88 -10.77
C LYS A 160 -0.91 2.79 -11.74
N SER A 161 -1.28 3.14 -12.98
CA SER A 161 -1.62 2.16 -14.02
C SER A 161 -0.44 1.26 -14.34
N ALA A 162 0.74 1.84 -14.55
CA ALA A 162 1.98 1.10 -14.76
C ALA A 162 2.29 0.17 -13.57
N SER A 163 2.13 0.65 -12.34
CA SER A 163 2.36 -0.13 -11.13
C SER A 163 1.37 -1.27 -10.97
N THR A 164 0.09 -1.04 -11.26
CA THR A 164 -0.94 -2.08 -11.19
C THR A 164 -0.70 -3.18 -12.21
N SER A 165 -0.31 -2.82 -13.44
CA SER A 165 0.09 -3.78 -14.47
C SER A 165 1.32 -4.58 -14.05
N TYR A 166 2.33 -3.93 -13.45
CA TYR A 166 3.51 -4.58 -12.89
C TYR A 166 3.13 -5.62 -11.81
N ILE A 167 2.22 -5.28 -10.88
CA ILE A 167 1.78 -6.20 -9.82
C ILE A 167 0.96 -7.37 -10.38
N LYS A 168 0.16 -7.17 -11.43
CA LYS A 168 -0.58 -8.25 -12.10
C LYS A 168 0.37 -9.29 -12.74
N ILE A 169 1.48 -8.84 -13.32
CA ILE A 169 2.53 -9.75 -13.84
C ILE A 169 3.24 -10.47 -12.68
N LEU A 170 3.61 -9.71 -11.64
CA LEU A 170 4.27 -10.26 -10.45
C LEU A 170 3.44 -11.38 -9.79
N ALA A 171 2.11 -11.24 -9.76
CA ALA A 171 1.23 -12.26 -9.21
C ALA A 171 1.36 -13.60 -9.94
N LYS A 172 1.48 -13.57 -11.27
CA LYS A 172 1.68 -14.77 -12.10
C LYS A 172 3.06 -15.41 -11.88
N GLU A 173 4.09 -14.59 -11.71
CA GLU A 173 5.46 -15.08 -11.48
C GLU A 173 5.62 -15.73 -10.09
N LEU A 174 4.94 -15.15 -9.07
CA LEU A 174 5.13 -15.55 -7.69
C LEU A 174 4.24 -16.70 -7.22
N ILE A 175 3.22 -17.09 -7.99
CA ILE A 175 2.37 -18.23 -7.61
C ILE A 175 3.17 -19.53 -7.51
N LYS A 176 4.13 -19.76 -8.41
CA LYS A 176 5.04 -20.91 -8.36
C LYS A 176 5.94 -20.92 -7.14
N LYS A 177 6.07 -19.78 -6.47
CA LYS A 177 6.81 -19.61 -5.22
C LYS A 177 5.91 -19.62 -3.98
N ASP A 178 4.62 -19.94 -4.14
CA ASP A 178 3.61 -19.91 -3.08
C ASP A 178 3.56 -18.58 -2.32
N ILE A 179 3.79 -17.48 -3.02
CA ILE A 179 3.62 -16.10 -2.53
C ILE A 179 2.38 -15.52 -3.20
N ARG A 180 1.39 -15.13 -2.41
CA ARG A 180 0.12 -14.60 -2.92
C ARG A 180 0.15 -13.08 -3.00
N VAL A 181 -0.31 -12.56 -4.13
CA VAL A 181 -0.30 -11.12 -4.41
C VAL A 181 -1.74 -10.63 -4.54
N PHE A 182 -2.08 -9.54 -3.85
CA PHE A 182 -3.40 -8.92 -3.84
C PHE A 182 -3.29 -7.46 -4.24
N ILE A 183 -4.25 -6.98 -5.00
CA ILE A 183 -4.37 -5.59 -5.41
C ILE A 183 -5.68 -5.05 -4.81
N LEU A 184 -5.59 -4.03 -3.98
CA LEU A 184 -6.76 -3.34 -3.45
C LEU A 184 -6.87 -1.97 -4.10
N SER A 185 -8.04 -1.68 -4.69
CA SER A 185 -8.33 -0.43 -5.38
C SER A 185 -9.40 0.35 -4.63
N PRO A 186 -8.98 1.19 -3.66
CA PRO A 186 -9.90 2.03 -2.92
C PRO A 186 -10.51 3.13 -3.79
N GLY A 187 -11.75 3.48 -3.50
CA GLY A 187 -12.36 4.74 -3.93
C GLY A 187 -11.80 5.96 -3.19
N MET A 188 -12.48 7.08 -3.26
CA MET A 188 -12.07 8.32 -2.58
C MET A 188 -12.06 8.14 -1.07
N ILE A 189 -10.97 8.60 -0.43
CA ILE A 189 -10.78 8.57 1.01
C ILE A 189 -10.28 9.94 1.46
N LYS A 190 -10.87 10.50 2.50
CA LYS A 190 -10.34 11.70 3.16
C LYS A 190 -9.03 11.35 3.89
N SER A 191 -7.93 11.96 3.47
CA SER A 191 -6.60 11.66 4.00
C SER A 191 -5.60 12.78 3.67
N ASN A 192 -4.37 12.69 4.16
CA ASN A 192 -3.30 13.62 3.75
C ASN A 192 -3.00 13.58 2.24
N LEU A 193 -3.28 12.47 1.56
CA LEU A 193 -3.14 12.34 0.11
C LEU A 193 -4.10 13.28 -0.65
N THR A 194 -5.26 13.53 -0.07
CA THR A 194 -6.37 14.30 -0.63
C THR A 194 -6.60 15.63 0.08
N SER A 195 -5.63 16.08 0.90
CA SER A 195 -5.75 17.30 1.70
C SER A 195 -5.87 18.60 0.88
N ASN A 196 -5.44 18.57 -0.37
CA ASN A 196 -5.56 19.68 -1.31
C ASN A 196 -6.87 19.67 -2.12
N ILE A 197 -7.80 18.75 -1.82
CA ILE A 197 -9.10 18.65 -2.46
C ILE A 197 -10.14 19.40 -1.59
N PRO A 198 -10.93 20.32 -2.17
CA PRO A 198 -11.98 21.04 -1.43
C PRO A 198 -13.03 20.10 -0.82
N GLU A 199 -13.56 20.46 0.34
CA GLU A 199 -14.58 19.66 1.04
C GLU A 199 -15.87 19.51 0.20
N GLU A 200 -16.22 20.51 -0.59
CA GLU A 200 -17.38 20.48 -1.50
C GLU A 200 -17.28 19.37 -2.53
N PHE A 201 -16.06 19.06 -2.99
CA PHE A 201 -15.83 17.95 -3.92
C PHE A 201 -16.12 16.59 -3.28
N PHE A 202 -15.72 16.40 -2.02
CA PHE A 202 -16.08 15.19 -1.28
C PHE A 202 -17.58 15.04 -1.11
N LYS A 203 -18.29 16.14 -0.79
CA LYS A 203 -19.75 16.14 -0.67
C LYS A 203 -20.44 15.78 -1.98
N GLN A 204 -19.95 16.29 -3.12
CA GLN A 204 -20.47 15.92 -4.44
C GLN A 204 -20.29 14.42 -4.73
N ILE A 205 -19.11 13.86 -4.44
CA ILE A 205 -18.89 12.42 -4.61
C ILE A 205 -19.86 11.65 -3.70
N GLU A 206 -19.96 11.99 -2.41
CA GLU A 206 -20.87 11.33 -1.46
C GLU A 206 -22.32 11.37 -1.94
N GLN A 207 -22.81 12.51 -2.45
CA GLN A 207 -24.16 12.64 -2.96
C GLN A 207 -24.45 11.71 -4.16
N ASN A 208 -23.43 11.45 -4.99
CA ASN A 208 -23.55 10.60 -6.18
C ASN A 208 -23.37 9.10 -5.85
N MET A 209 -22.88 8.77 -4.67
CA MET A 209 -22.72 7.37 -4.24
C MET A 209 -24.05 6.75 -3.81
N PRO A 210 -24.27 5.44 -4.05
CA PRO A 210 -25.47 4.75 -3.59
C PRO A 210 -25.70 4.88 -2.09
N GLU A 211 -24.64 4.72 -1.26
CA GLU A 211 -24.73 4.80 0.20
C GLU A 211 -24.56 6.21 0.75
N LYS A 212 -24.43 7.25 -0.10
CA LYS A 212 -24.13 8.63 0.32
C LYS A 212 -22.94 8.76 1.29
N LYS A 213 -21.96 7.88 1.15
CA LYS A 213 -20.83 7.77 2.07
C LYS A 213 -19.58 7.25 1.39
N LEU A 214 -18.45 7.94 1.57
CA LEU A 214 -17.13 7.53 1.07
C LEU A 214 -16.67 6.20 1.71
N THR A 215 -15.74 5.56 1.02
CA THR A 215 -15.01 4.41 1.58
C THR A 215 -14.15 4.84 2.77
N SER A 216 -14.19 4.09 3.83
CA SER A 216 -13.39 4.32 5.03
C SER A 216 -12.10 3.48 5.04
N THR A 217 -11.07 3.99 5.69
CA THR A 217 -9.83 3.22 5.93
C THR A 217 -10.08 1.93 6.73
N LYS A 218 -11.13 1.91 7.57
CA LYS A 218 -11.52 0.73 8.35
C LYS A 218 -12.04 -0.39 7.44
N GLU A 219 -12.84 -0.08 6.43
CA GLU A 219 -13.34 -1.06 5.46
C GLU A 219 -12.18 -1.69 4.68
N ILE A 220 -11.23 -0.88 4.19
CA ILE A 220 -10.03 -1.37 3.53
C ILE A 220 -9.21 -2.27 4.46
N SER A 221 -9.03 -1.86 5.70
CA SER A 221 -8.25 -2.61 6.69
C SER A 221 -8.92 -3.92 7.09
N ASN A 222 -10.25 -4.00 7.07
CA ASN A 222 -10.99 -5.26 7.26
C ASN A 222 -10.69 -6.25 6.12
N ILE A 223 -10.62 -5.78 4.88
CA ILE A 223 -10.25 -6.61 3.72
C ILE A 223 -8.79 -7.09 3.85
N ILE A 224 -7.88 -6.19 4.23
CA ILE A 224 -6.47 -6.55 4.50
C ILE A 224 -6.40 -7.66 5.55
N ASN A 225 -7.15 -7.53 6.64
CA ASN A 225 -7.22 -8.55 7.68
C ASN A 225 -7.82 -9.87 7.17
N ALA A 226 -8.86 -9.83 6.34
CA ALA A 226 -9.47 -11.01 5.72
C ALA A 226 -8.48 -11.74 4.80
N ILE A 227 -7.63 -11.00 4.06
CA ILE A 227 -6.53 -11.55 3.27
C ILE A 227 -5.56 -12.31 4.18
N TYR A 228 -5.11 -11.72 5.30
CA TYR A 228 -4.19 -12.41 6.21
C TYR A 228 -4.81 -13.59 6.95
N LYS A 229 -6.13 -13.63 7.08
CA LYS A 229 -6.88 -14.80 7.56
C LYS A 229 -7.09 -15.90 6.50
N GLY A 230 -6.70 -15.64 5.26
CA GLY A 230 -6.87 -16.58 4.14
C GLY A 230 -8.27 -16.59 3.50
N TYR A 231 -9.21 -15.77 3.97
CA TYR A 231 -10.59 -15.76 3.46
C TYR A 231 -10.72 -15.30 2.01
N LEU A 232 -9.73 -14.58 1.50
CA LEU A 232 -9.69 -14.08 0.12
C LEU A 232 -8.64 -14.77 -0.74
N ASP A 233 -8.17 -15.93 -0.32
CA ASP A 233 -7.09 -16.63 -1.03
C ASP A 233 -7.46 -17.02 -2.47
N ALA A 234 -8.73 -17.26 -2.78
CA ALA A 234 -9.20 -17.49 -4.14
C ALA A 234 -9.12 -16.24 -5.06
N SER A 235 -8.94 -15.06 -4.47
CA SER A 235 -8.90 -13.78 -5.21
C SER A 235 -7.47 -13.26 -5.45
N TYR A 236 -6.42 -14.05 -5.15
CA TYR A 236 -5.05 -13.60 -5.42
C TYR A 236 -4.86 -13.31 -6.92
N GLY A 237 -4.03 -12.32 -7.24
CA GLY A 237 -3.78 -11.89 -8.63
C GLY A 237 -4.87 -10.98 -9.20
N ASN A 238 -6.05 -10.94 -8.60
CA ASN A 238 -7.14 -10.07 -9.01
C ASN A 238 -7.08 -8.71 -8.31
N GLU A 239 -7.76 -7.74 -8.93
CA GLU A 239 -7.94 -6.39 -8.40
C GLU A 239 -9.28 -6.34 -7.65
N ILE A 240 -9.22 -6.09 -6.34
CA ILE A 240 -10.38 -6.02 -5.46
C ILE A 240 -10.73 -4.53 -5.30
N GLN A 241 -11.88 -4.14 -5.85
CA GLN A 241 -12.41 -2.79 -5.70
C GLN A 241 -13.01 -2.60 -4.31
N VAL A 242 -12.69 -1.48 -3.67
CA VAL A 242 -13.18 -1.13 -2.32
C VAL A 242 -13.70 0.30 -2.38
N SER A 243 -14.82 0.51 -3.06
CA SER A 243 -15.29 1.83 -3.47
C SER A 243 -16.78 2.06 -3.35
N LYS A 244 -17.55 1.07 -2.89
CA LYS A 244 -19.01 1.18 -2.72
C LYS A 244 -19.73 1.59 -4.00
N ALA A 245 -19.24 1.11 -5.14
CA ALA A 245 -19.77 1.49 -6.45
C ALA A 245 -19.70 3.00 -6.75
N GLU A 246 -18.65 3.68 -6.23
CA GLU A 246 -18.41 5.12 -6.50
C GLU A 246 -18.38 5.43 -7.99
N ARG A 247 -17.91 4.48 -8.81
CA ARG A 247 -17.80 4.63 -10.26
C ARG A 247 -18.38 3.42 -10.96
N ARG A 248 -19.54 3.61 -11.55
CA ARG A 248 -20.18 2.67 -12.46
C ARG A 248 -20.55 3.35 -13.76
#